data_827057c5b02955875e0362dc3dd3ff64
#
_entry.id   827057c5b02955875e0362dc3dd3ff64
#
_cell.length_a   1.000
_cell.length_b   1.000
_cell.length_c   1.000
_cell.angle_alpha   90.00
_cell.angle_beta   90.00
_cell.angle_gamma   90.00
#
_symmetry.space_group_name_H-M   'P 1'
#
loop_
_entity.id
_entity.type
_entity.pdbx_description
1 polymer ?
#
loop_
_entity_poly.entity_id
_entity_poly.type
_entity_poly.pdbx_seq_one_letter_code
_entity_poly.pdbx_strand_id
1 'polypeptide(L)'
;MPFKIVRNDITKVKADVIVNTANPNPICVSGTDLAIYEAAGKENLLAERANIGKIARGDIAVTGAYNLKAKYIIHTVGPVWTDGLHHEFEILENCYRKSLQKALELKCESIAFPLISTGVYGFPKDKALQIAVSVFSQFLTENEIEIILAVFDKRSFQLSGQIVGDIDSYIDANY
;
A
#
# COMPACT_ATOMS: atom_id res chain seq x y z
N MET A 1 -19.19 1.71 -4.84
CA MET A 1 -17.90 2.34 -4.67
C MET A 1 -16.87 1.59 -5.45
N PRO A 2 -16.01 2.29 -6.14
CA PRO A 2 -15.07 1.67 -7.08
C PRO A 2 -13.78 1.17 -6.43
N PHE A 3 -13.74 0.92 -5.15
CA PHE A 3 -12.63 0.24 -4.50
C PHE A 3 -13.12 -0.85 -3.55
N LYS A 4 -12.23 -1.81 -3.25
CA LYS A 4 -12.51 -2.96 -2.37
C LYS A 4 -11.61 -2.91 -1.15
N ILE A 5 -12.17 -3.34 -0.01
CA ILE A 5 -11.38 -3.62 1.18
C ILE A 5 -11.48 -5.12 1.42
N VAL A 6 -10.36 -5.80 1.40
CA VAL A 6 -10.31 -7.26 1.57
C VAL A 6 -9.44 -7.61 2.78
N ARG A 7 -9.82 -8.65 3.51
CA ARG A 7 -8.95 -9.25 4.51
C ARG A 7 -8.12 -10.35 3.86
N ASN A 8 -6.87 -10.05 3.57
CA ASN A 8 -5.98 -10.97 2.88
C ASN A 8 -4.52 -10.58 3.08
N ASP A 9 -3.64 -11.54 2.82
CA ASP A 9 -2.21 -11.31 2.67
C ASP A 9 -1.98 -10.64 1.29
N ILE A 10 -1.38 -9.46 1.28
CA ILE A 10 -1.18 -8.70 0.05
C ILE A 10 -0.31 -9.46 -0.97
N THR A 11 0.57 -10.34 -0.52
CA THR A 11 1.42 -11.15 -1.42
C THR A 11 0.63 -12.19 -2.22
N LYS A 12 -0.62 -12.45 -1.82
CA LYS A 12 -1.53 -13.37 -2.51
C LYS A 12 -2.56 -12.66 -3.38
N VAL A 13 -2.61 -11.34 -3.33
CA VAL A 13 -3.54 -10.54 -4.12
C VAL A 13 -3.05 -10.45 -5.55
N LYS A 14 -3.96 -10.64 -6.50
CA LYS A 14 -3.68 -10.44 -7.93
C LYS A 14 -4.08 -9.01 -8.32
N ALA A 15 -3.11 -8.22 -8.74
CA ALA A 15 -3.31 -6.86 -9.23
C ALA A 15 -2.15 -6.49 -10.14
N ASP A 16 -2.33 -5.50 -11.02
CA ASP A 16 -1.23 -5.04 -11.87
C ASP A 16 -0.08 -4.44 -11.05
N VAL A 17 -0.43 -3.76 -9.96
CA VAL A 17 0.54 -3.17 -9.03
C VAL A 17 0.28 -3.67 -7.62
N ILE A 18 1.33 -4.10 -6.96
CA ILE A 18 1.37 -4.33 -5.50
C ILE A 18 2.19 -3.19 -4.88
N VAL A 19 1.60 -2.50 -3.91
CA VAL A 19 2.30 -1.44 -3.17
C VAL A 19 2.98 -2.03 -1.96
N ASN A 20 4.25 -1.69 -1.78
CA ASN A 20 5.05 -2.07 -0.63
C ASN A 20 5.21 -0.87 0.31
N THR A 21 5.00 -1.11 1.60
CA THR A 21 5.33 -0.14 2.66
C THR A 21 6.82 -0.31 2.99
N ALA A 22 7.65 0.46 2.32
CA ALA A 22 9.09 0.24 2.22
C ALA A 22 9.91 0.98 3.27
N ASN A 23 11.15 0.56 3.42
CA ASN A 23 12.17 1.32 4.16
C ASN A 23 12.78 2.41 3.26
N PRO A 24 13.26 3.53 3.82
CA PRO A 24 14.00 4.52 3.06
C PRO A 24 15.24 3.94 2.38
N ASN A 25 15.96 3.08 3.08
CA ASN A 25 17.15 2.40 2.54
C ASN A 25 16.78 1.07 1.86
N PRO A 26 17.59 0.57 0.94
CA PRO A 26 17.32 -0.69 0.23
C PRO A 26 17.58 -1.91 1.09
N ILE A 27 16.79 -2.07 2.14
CA ILE A 27 16.83 -3.19 3.07
C ILE A 27 15.41 -3.69 3.32
N CYS A 28 15.27 -4.95 3.71
CA CYS A 28 14.00 -5.50 4.17
C CYS A 28 14.22 -6.21 5.50
N VAL A 29 13.47 -5.81 6.53
CA VAL A 29 13.72 -6.25 7.90
C VAL A 29 12.55 -7.04 8.46
N SER A 30 11.33 -6.56 8.32
CA SER A 30 10.17 -7.16 8.99
C SER A 30 8.84 -6.81 8.31
N GLY A 31 7.77 -7.43 8.75
CA GLY A 31 6.39 -7.11 8.39
C GLY A 31 6.08 -7.32 6.92
N THR A 32 5.21 -6.48 6.38
CA THR A 32 4.76 -6.54 4.98
C THR A 32 5.92 -6.40 4.00
N ASP A 33 6.88 -5.52 4.29
CA ASP A 33 8.07 -5.32 3.46
C ASP A 33 8.84 -6.64 3.28
N LEU A 34 9.16 -7.31 4.37
CA LEU A 34 9.84 -8.61 4.32
C LEU A 34 9.00 -9.67 3.58
N ALA A 35 7.71 -9.74 3.86
CA ALA A 35 6.81 -10.69 3.22
C ALA A 35 6.77 -10.51 1.69
N ILE A 36 6.73 -9.27 1.22
CA ILE A 36 6.77 -8.95 -0.21
C ILE A 36 8.11 -9.38 -0.83
N TYR A 37 9.23 -9.08 -0.18
CA TYR A 37 10.54 -9.49 -0.69
C TYR A 37 10.66 -11.01 -0.78
N GLU A 38 10.23 -11.72 0.24
CA GLU A 38 10.27 -13.19 0.25
C GLU A 38 9.39 -13.80 -0.84
N ALA A 39 8.16 -13.29 -1.00
CA ALA A 39 7.22 -13.79 -2.00
C ALA A 39 7.64 -13.45 -3.44
N ALA A 40 8.23 -12.29 -3.67
CA ALA A 40 8.72 -11.87 -4.97
C ALA A 40 10.01 -12.59 -5.40
N GLY A 41 10.84 -12.93 -4.44
CA GLY A 41 12.19 -13.42 -4.66
C GLY A 41 13.19 -12.40 -4.11
N LYS A 42 13.55 -12.56 -2.86
CA LYS A 42 14.28 -11.57 -2.05
C LYS A 42 15.57 -11.08 -2.72
N GLU A 43 16.36 -12.01 -3.26
CA GLU A 43 17.67 -11.68 -3.82
C GLU A 43 17.55 -10.75 -5.03
N ASN A 44 16.69 -11.08 -5.98
CA ASN A 44 16.50 -10.30 -7.20
C ASN A 44 15.87 -8.93 -6.92
N LEU A 45 14.88 -8.89 -6.04
CA LEU A 45 14.22 -7.65 -5.69
C LEU A 45 15.14 -6.70 -4.92
N LEU A 46 15.92 -7.22 -3.98
CA LEU A 46 16.92 -6.41 -3.27
C LEU A 46 17.97 -5.84 -4.21
N ALA A 47 18.42 -6.62 -5.19
CA ALA A 47 19.40 -6.15 -6.17
C ALA A 47 18.84 -4.98 -7.01
N GLU A 48 17.62 -5.09 -7.49
CA GLU A 48 16.97 -3.99 -8.22
C GLU A 48 16.76 -2.78 -7.32
N ARG A 49 16.27 -2.99 -6.10
CA ARG A 49 16.04 -1.93 -5.13
C ARG A 49 17.33 -1.20 -4.74
N ALA A 50 18.45 -1.92 -4.64
CA ALA A 50 19.75 -1.34 -4.34
C ALA A 50 20.22 -0.38 -5.43
N ASN A 51 19.92 -0.66 -6.70
CA ASN A 51 20.23 0.23 -7.82
C ASN A 51 19.43 1.54 -7.77
N ILE A 52 18.24 1.52 -7.21
CA ILE A 52 17.41 2.71 -7.01
C ILE A 52 17.95 3.55 -5.85
N GLY A 53 18.42 2.90 -4.79
CA GLY A 53 18.96 3.56 -3.62
C GLY A 53 17.89 4.06 -2.64
N LYS A 54 18.18 5.18 -1.97
CA LYS A 54 17.33 5.74 -0.94
C LYS A 54 16.04 6.36 -1.51
N ILE A 55 14.91 6.10 -0.87
CA ILE A 55 13.61 6.72 -1.17
C ILE A 55 13.24 7.62 0.01
N ALA A 56 12.89 8.87 -0.28
CA ALA A 56 12.45 9.82 0.74
C ALA A 56 11.04 9.47 1.25
N ARG A 57 10.72 9.87 2.47
CA ARG A 57 9.38 9.69 3.04
C ARG A 57 8.34 10.47 2.24
N GLY A 58 7.25 9.80 1.90
CA GLY A 58 6.20 10.34 1.02
C GLY A 58 6.47 10.13 -0.46
N ASP A 59 7.60 9.56 -0.81
CA ASP A 59 7.99 9.31 -2.19
C ASP A 59 7.83 7.84 -2.58
N ILE A 60 8.03 7.54 -3.84
CA ILE A 60 7.86 6.20 -4.42
C ILE A 60 9.03 5.82 -5.33
N ALA A 61 9.18 4.51 -5.56
CA ALA A 61 10.00 3.96 -6.61
C ALA A 61 9.34 2.70 -7.16
N VAL A 62 9.64 2.35 -8.41
CA VAL A 62 9.04 1.21 -9.11
C VAL A 62 10.07 0.15 -9.38
N THR A 63 9.74 -1.10 -9.11
CA THR A 63 10.51 -2.28 -9.51
C THR A 63 9.61 -3.26 -10.25
N GLY A 64 10.22 -4.30 -10.85
CA GLY A 64 9.49 -5.47 -11.28
C GLY A 64 8.88 -6.22 -10.10
N ALA A 65 7.93 -7.08 -10.37
CA ALA A 65 7.21 -7.86 -9.35
C ALA A 65 7.72 -9.30 -9.19
N TYR A 66 8.56 -9.75 -10.09
CA TYR A 66 9.17 -11.10 -10.07
C TYR A 66 8.12 -12.20 -9.89
N ASN A 67 8.13 -12.94 -8.78
CA ASN A 67 7.23 -14.07 -8.56
C ASN A 67 5.83 -13.69 -8.06
N LEU A 68 5.58 -12.41 -7.77
CA LEU A 68 4.24 -11.95 -7.39
C LEU A 68 3.28 -11.97 -8.58
N LYS A 69 1.98 -12.06 -8.30
CA LYS A 69 0.92 -12.01 -9.31
C LYS A 69 0.62 -10.56 -9.71
N ALA A 70 1.65 -9.87 -10.16
CA ALA A 70 1.61 -8.45 -10.51
C ALA A 70 2.60 -8.14 -11.61
N LYS A 71 2.48 -6.96 -12.21
CA LYS A 71 3.44 -6.44 -13.21
C LYS A 71 4.55 -5.63 -12.54
N TYR A 72 4.19 -4.87 -11.52
CA TYR A 72 5.11 -3.95 -10.83
C TYR A 72 4.89 -3.99 -9.32
N ILE A 73 5.96 -3.65 -8.60
CA ILE A 73 5.87 -3.24 -7.19
C ILE A 73 6.15 -1.74 -7.13
N ILE A 74 5.27 -1.00 -6.48
CA ILE A 74 5.53 0.38 -6.11
C ILE A 74 5.95 0.40 -4.65
N HIS A 75 7.20 0.78 -4.41
CA HIS A 75 7.75 0.95 -3.06
C HIS A 75 7.46 2.37 -2.60
N THR A 76 6.73 2.54 -1.53
CA THR A 76 6.48 3.85 -0.95
C THR A 76 6.94 3.87 0.51
N VAL A 77 7.52 5.00 0.92
CA VAL A 77 8.07 5.15 2.28
C VAL A 77 7.16 6.08 3.06
N GLY A 78 6.41 5.49 3.99
CA GLY A 78 5.49 6.22 4.85
C GLY A 78 6.18 6.94 6.00
N PRO A 79 5.43 7.75 6.75
CA PRO A 79 5.95 8.43 7.94
C PRO A 79 6.08 7.46 9.11
N VAL A 80 7.01 7.76 10.01
CA VAL A 80 6.99 7.22 11.38
C VAL A 80 6.07 8.11 12.21
N TRP A 81 5.11 7.50 12.88
CA TRP A 81 4.19 8.25 13.72
C TRP A 81 4.89 8.75 14.98
N THR A 82 4.71 10.01 15.31
CA THR A 82 5.09 10.60 16.59
C THR A 82 3.87 11.19 17.29
N ASP A 83 3.28 12.25 16.78
CA ASP A 83 2.17 12.96 17.44
C ASP A 83 1.13 13.56 16.46
N GLY A 84 1.36 13.44 15.16
CA GLY A 84 0.52 14.05 14.12
C GLY A 84 0.88 15.50 13.80
N LEU A 85 1.92 16.05 14.41
CA LEU A 85 2.36 17.45 14.25
C LEU A 85 3.63 17.57 13.37
N HIS A 86 4.12 16.48 12.80
CA HIS A 86 5.35 16.41 12.00
C HIS A 86 5.07 16.03 10.54
N HIS A 87 3.97 16.55 9.97
CA HIS A 87 3.53 16.29 8.59
C HIS A 87 3.19 14.83 8.29
N GLU A 88 2.94 14.01 9.31
CA GLU A 88 2.67 12.58 9.13
C GLU A 88 1.44 12.32 8.26
N PHE A 89 0.36 13.10 8.42
CA PHE A 89 -0.85 12.98 7.60
C PHE A 89 -0.57 13.29 6.13
N GLU A 90 0.12 14.39 5.87
CA GLU A 90 0.47 14.82 4.52
C GLU A 90 1.41 13.83 3.83
N ILE A 91 2.41 13.32 4.54
CA ILE A 91 3.34 12.33 4.01
C ILE A 91 2.58 11.05 3.64
N LEU A 92 1.67 10.59 4.49
CA LEU A 92 0.88 9.39 4.21
C LEU A 92 -0.05 9.59 2.99
N GLU A 93 -0.71 10.73 2.90
CA GLU A 93 -1.52 11.09 1.72
C GLU A 93 -0.69 11.02 0.44
N ASN A 94 0.53 11.55 0.46
CA ASN A 94 1.43 11.53 -0.67
C ASN A 94 1.79 10.11 -1.09
N CYS A 95 1.99 9.19 -0.14
CA CYS A 95 2.25 7.80 -0.44
C CYS A 95 1.13 7.18 -1.27
N TYR A 96 -0.12 7.35 -0.88
CA TYR A 96 -1.27 6.84 -1.61
C TYR A 96 -1.45 7.53 -2.96
N ARG A 97 -1.41 8.85 -2.97
CA ARG A 97 -1.65 9.66 -4.19
C ARG A 97 -0.59 9.41 -5.25
N LYS A 98 0.69 9.46 -4.88
CA LYS A 98 1.78 9.22 -5.82
C LYS A 98 1.78 7.80 -6.38
N SER A 99 1.44 6.83 -5.56
CA SER A 99 1.31 5.43 -6.01
C SER A 99 0.20 5.28 -7.05
N LEU A 100 -0.96 5.88 -6.82
CA LEU A 100 -2.08 5.87 -7.76
C LEU A 100 -1.72 6.57 -9.08
N GLN A 101 -1.11 7.74 -9.01
CA GLN A 101 -0.66 8.47 -10.20
C GLN A 101 0.34 7.66 -11.01
N LYS A 102 1.28 7.01 -10.34
CA LYS A 102 2.28 6.17 -11.02
C LYS A 102 1.63 4.94 -11.68
N ALA A 103 0.66 4.32 -11.05
CA ALA A 103 -0.07 3.20 -11.64
C ALA A 103 -0.77 3.61 -12.94
N LEU A 104 -1.37 4.80 -12.99
CA LEU A 104 -1.95 5.34 -14.23
C LEU A 104 -0.90 5.62 -15.30
N GLU A 105 0.23 6.21 -14.92
CA GLU A 105 1.34 6.45 -15.85
C GLU A 105 1.86 5.15 -16.46
N LEU A 106 1.89 4.08 -15.68
CA LEU A 106 2.29 2.73 -16.12
C LEU A 106 1.18 2.00 -16.88
N LYS A 107 0.04 2.65 -17.08
CA LYS A 107 -1.14 2.09 -17.78
C LYS A 107 -1.66 0.81 -17.11
N CYS A 108 -1.61 0.76 -15.80
CA CYS A 108 -2.14 -0.34 -14.99
C CYS A 108 -3.63 -0.16 -14.74
N GLU A 109 -4.35 -1.27 -14.69
CA GLU A 109 -5.80 -1.28 -14.49
C GLU A 109 -6.20 -1.57 -13.05
N SER A 110 -5.26 -2.06 -12.23
CA SER A 110 -5.51 -2.41 -10.82
C SER A 110 -4.29 -2.18 -9.95
N ILE A 111 -4.54 -1.85 -8.70
CA ILE A 111 -3.51 -1.58 -7.70
C ILE A 111 -3.99 -2.07 -6.34
N ALA A 112 -3.12 -2.81 -5.63
CA ALA A 112 -3.38 -3.27 -4.27
C ALA A 112 -2.46 -2.56 -3.28
N PHE A 113 -3.05 -2.04 -2.23
CA PHE A 113 -2.36 -1.35 -1.14
C PHE A 113 -2.43 -2.14 0.15
N PRO A 114 -1.35 -2.15 0.95
CA PRO A 114 -1.44 -2.47 2.37
C PRO A 114 -1.90 -1.22 3.13
N LEU A 115 -2.13 -1.35 4.42
CA LEU A 115 -2.33 -0.21 5.29
C LEU A 115 -0.97 0.38 5.66
N ILE A 116 -0.55 1.40 4.93
CA ILE A 116 0.80 1.98 4.98
C ILE A 116 1.09 2.57 6.37
N SER A 117 2.30 2.35 6.88
CA SER A 117 2.84 2.90 8.16
C SER A 117 2.16 2.42 9.44
N THR A 118 1.26 1.44 9.39
CA THR A 118 0.52 1.00 10.59
C THR A 118 1.19 -0.15 11.35
N GLY A 119 2.28 -0.67 10.84
CA GLY A 119 3.11 -1.66 11.53
C GLY A 119 4.07 -1.01 12.53
N VAL A 120 5.36 -1.27 12.36
CA VAL A 120 6.41 -0.74 13.26
C VAL A 120 6.50 0.79 13.27
N TYR A 121 6.03 1.45 12.22
CA TYR A 121 5.99 2.92 12.19
C TYR A 121 4.87 3.52 13.05
N GLY A 122 3.92 2.72 13.50
CA GLY A 122 2.99 3.07 14.55
C GLY A 122 1.90 4.07 14.21
N PHE A 123 1.64 4.35 12.93
CA PHE A 123 0.55 5.24 12.54
C PHE A 123 -0.79 4.67 13.04
N PRO A 124 -1.65 5.47 13.71
CA PRO A 124 -2.93 4.98 14.22
C PRO A 124 -3.79 4.43 13.09
N LYS A 125 -4.29 3.21 13.26
CA LYS A 125 -4.99 2.45 12.20
C LYS A 125 -6.26 3.15 11.72
N ASP A 126 -7.03 3.72 12.63
CA ASP A 126 -8.27 4.47 12.30
C ASP A 126 -7.97 5.68 11.44
N LYS A 127 -6.96 6.45 11.78
CA LYS A 127 -6.52 7.63 11.03
C LYS A 127 -5.94 7.23 9.66
N ALA A 128 -5.13 6.19 9.62
CA ALA A 128 -4.57 5.68 8.37
C ALA A 128 -5.65 5.20 7.40
N LEU A 129 -6.67 4.50 7.91
CA LEU A 129 -7.82 4.07 7.11
C LEU A 129 -8.60 5.25 6.55
N GLN A 130 -8.87 6.26 7.37
CA GLN A 130 -9.57 7.47 6.93
C GLN A 130 -8.82 8.18 5.81
N ILE A 131 -7.51 8.29 5.92
CA ILE A 131 -6.66 8.91 4.89
C ILE A 131 -6.71 8.10 3.60
N ALA A 132 -6.53 6.79 3.67
CA ALA A 132 -6.57 5.91 2.50
C ALA A 132 -7.92 6.02 1.77
N VAL A 133 -9.03 5.89 2.49
CA VAL A 133 -10.38 5.99 1.93
C VAL A 133 -10.62 7.35 1.30
N SER A 134 -10.19 8.43 1.96
CA SER A 134 -10.32 9.79 1.45
C SER A 134 -9.56 9.99 0.13
N VAL A 135 -8.30 9.53 0.08
CA VAL A 135 -7.49 9.63 -1.15
C VAL A 135 -8.08 8.79 -2.28
N PHE A 136 -8.49 7.55 -1.99
CA PHE A 136 -9.09 6.68 -3.00
C PHE A 136 -10.38 7.28 -3.56
N SER A 137 -11.26 7.75 -2.70
CA SER A 137 -12.54 8.36 -3.11
C SER A 137 -12.33 9.59 -3.97
N GLN A 138 -11.42 10.47 -3.58
CA GLN A 138 -11.10 11.66 -4.34
C GLN A 138 -10.46 11.34 -5.70
N PHE A 139 -9.51 10.40 -5.72
CA PHE A 139 -8.83 10.00 -6.95
C PHE A 139 -9.80 9.40 -7.97
N LEU A 140 -10.75 8.60 -7.51
CA LEU A 140 -11.72 7.91 -8.35
C LEU A 140 -12.83 8.83 -8.88
N THR A 141 -12.94 10.07 -8.42
CA THR A 141 -13.86 11.06 -9.04
C THR A 141 -13.42 11.45 -10.45
N GLU A 142 -12.13 11.36 -10.74
CA GLU A 142 -11.54 11.80 -12.02
C GLU A 142 -10.83 10.69 -12.80
N ASN A 143 -10.63 9.53 -12.19
CA ASN A 143 -9.85 8.45 -12.79
C ASN A 143 -10.54 7.10 -12.60
N GLU A 144 -10.24 6.18 -13.50
CA GLU A 144 -10.72 4.79 -13.41
C GLU A 144 -9.54 3.84 -13.16
N ILE A 145 -9.55 3.16 -12.05
CA ILE A 145 -8.61 2.11 -11.70
C ILE A 145 -9.24 1.26 -10.58
N GLU A 146 -9.06 -0.05 -10.63
CA GLU A 146 -9.49 -0.92 -9.55
C GLU A 146 -8.51 -0.79 -8.37
N ILE A 147 -8.99 -0.33 -7.23
CA ILE A 147 -8.21 -0.18 -6.01
C ILE A 147 -8.62 -1.27 -5.02
N ILE A 148 -7.63 -2.00 -4.51
CA ILE A 148 -7.81 -3.03 -3.49
C ILE A 148 -6.99 -2.63 -2.26
N LEU A 149 -7.65 -2.43 -1.12
CA LEU A 149 -6.97 -2.27 0.15
C LEU A 149 -6.95 -3.62 0.85
N ALA A 150 -5.78 -4.23 0.95
CA ALA A 150 -5.60 -5.52 1.59
C ALA A 150 -5.21 -5.31 3.06
N VAL A 151 -6.08 -5.69 3.96
CA VAL A 151 -5.89 -5.57 5.41
C VAL A 151 -5.70 -6.96 5.98
N PHE A 152 -4.56 -7.21 6.60
CA PHE A 152 -4.20 -8.55 7.03
C PHE A 152 -4.89 -8.96 8.33
N ASP A 153 -4.88 -8.10 9.36
CA ASP A 153 -5.39 -8.46 10.66
C ASP A 153 -6.90 -8.21 10.79
N LYS A 154 -7.56 -9.07 11.57
CA LYS A 154 -9.00 -9.04 11.78
C LYS A 154 -9.49 -7.72 12.37
N ARG A 155 -8.76 -7.15 13.30
CA ARG A 155 -9.14 -5.89 13.96
C ARG A 155 -9.15 -4.72 12.99
N SER A 156 -8.12 -4.58 12.16
CA SER A 156 -8.06 -3.55 11.14
C SER A 156 -9.16 -3.72 10.09
N PHE A 157 -9.48 -4.95 9.72
CA PHE A 157 -10.57 -5.24 8.79
C PHE A 157 -11.93 -4.84 9.39
N GLN A 158 -12.18 -5.19 10.65
CA GLN A 158 -13.42 -4.80 11.34
C GLN A 158 -13.52 -3.27 11.48
N LEU A 159 -12.41 -2.60 11.79
CA LEU A 159 -12.35 -1.15 11.88
C LEU A 159 -12.64 -0.50 10.52
N SER A 160 -12.14 -1.07 9.43
CA SER A 160 -12.42 -0.55 8.08
C SER A 160 -13.91 -0.61 7.75
N GLY A 161 -14.61 -1.66 8.16
CA GLY A 161 -16.06 -1.76 8.00
C GLY A 161 -16.82 -0.68 8.75
N GLN A 162 -16.37 -0.31 9.94
CA GLN A 162 -16.97 0.77 10.72
C GLN A 162 -16.76 2.15 10.10
N ILE A 163 -15.58 2.39 9.52
CA ILE A 163 -15.24 3.68 8.90
C ILE A 163 -15.91 3.85 7.55
N VAL A 164 -15.95 2.81 6.76
CA VAL A 164 -16.40 2.84 5.38
C VAL A 164 -17.91 2.61 5.26
N GLY A 165 -18.54 2.01 6.27
CA GLY A 165 -19.99 1.79 6.32
C GLY A 165 -20.47 0.79 5.28
N ASP A 166 -21.60 1.08 4.62
CA ASP A 166 -22.30 0.20 3.69
C ASP A 166 -21.65 0.11 2.31
N ILE A 167 -20.37 -0.20 2.25
CA ILE A 167 -19.72 -0.37 0.96
C ILE A 167 -19.87 -1.81 0.49
N ASP A 168 -20.42 -1.98 -0.70
CA ASP A 168 -20.55 -3.28 -1.38
C ASP A 168 -19.20 -3.97 -1.62
N SER A 169 -18.12 -3.25 -1.43
CA SER A 169 -16.74 -3.71 -1.63
C SER A 169 -16.05 -4.17 -0.35
N TYR A 170 -16.74 -4.22 0.77
CA TYR A 170 -16.17 -4.74 2.01
C TYR A 170 -16.26 -6.27 2.00
N ILE A 171 -15.13 -6.92 1.79
CA ILE A 171 -15.06 -8.38 1.62
C ILE A 171 -14.09 -8.97 2.63
N ASP A 172 -14.54 -9.88 3.46
CA ASP A 172 -13.63 -10.71 4.26
C ASP A 172 -13.13 -11.86 3.39
N ALA A 173 -11.95 -11.67 2.80
CA ALA A 173 -11.28 -12.65 1.97
C ALA A 173 -10.40 -13.61 2.79
N ASN A 174 -10.77 -13.87 4.02
CA ASN A 174 -10.06 -14.78 4.88
C ASN A 174 -10.38 -16.22 4.49
N TYR A 175 -9.88 -16.63 3.37
CA TYR A 175 -10.01 -17.96 2.79
C TYR A 175 -8.66 -18.56 2.55
#